data_7beaefa6e92d13cb492f15447c5f38e9
#
_entry.id   7beaefa6e92d13cb492f15447c5f38e9
#
_cell.length_a   1.000
_cell.length_b   1.000
_cell.length_c   1.000
_cell.angle_alpha   90.00
_cell.angle_beta   90.00
_cell.angle_gamma   90.00
#
_symmetry.space_group_name_H-M   'P 1'
#
loop_
_entity.id
_entity.type
_entity.pdbx_description
1 polymer ?
#
loop_
_entity_poly.entity_id
_entity_poly.type
_entity_poly.pdbx_seq_one_letter_code
_entity_poly.pdbx_strand_id
1 'polypeptide(L)'
;MGFSYVVAVAVMLSSSLIFFGIIYSDYVHTNQELYSAQQSSNQLVYEYSHSDVNVSSISAVAVSGGFNISLTFQNTGSITLDLNKTSLLVNGTLTNFTYRSQYLFPLGNDSISFIAPSPQVAVEVVFNTGYEKYVEVNA
;
A
#
# COMPACT_ATOMS: atom_id res chain seq x y z
N MET A 1 27.60 59.01 21.77
CA MET A 1 28.31 57.70 21.46
C MET A 1 27.69 56.47 22.13
N GLY A 2 27.32 56.54 23.41
CA GLY A 2 26.68 55.41 24.10
C GLY A 2 25.32 55.00 23.53
N PHE A 3 24.49 55.93 23.07
CA PHE A 3 23.17 55.68 22.49
C PHE A 3 23.25 54.89 21.17
N SER A 4 24.20 55.24 20.30
CA SER A 4 24.42 54.55 19.03
C SER A 4 24.87 53.09 19.25
N TYR A 5 25.69 52.84 20.24
CA TYR A 5 26.13 51.51 20.64
C TYR A 5 24.96 50.65 21.17
N VAL A 6 24.12 51.21 21.99
CA VAL A 6 22.95 50.51 22.55
C VAL A 6 22.00 50.15 21.44
N VAL A 7 21.72 51.01 20.48
CA VAL A 7 20.87 50.72 19.33
C VAL A 7 21.47 49.61 18.47
N ALA A 8 22.77 49.63 18.19
CA ALA A 8 23.45 48.62 17.44
C ALA A 8 23.35 47.20 18.13
N VAL A 9 23.57 47.16 19.44
CA VAL A 9 23.42 45.94 20.21
C VAL A 9 21.97 45.43 20.21
N ALA A 10 21.01 46.33 20.36
CA ALA A 10 19.59 45.94 20.31
C ALA A 10 19.18 45.33 18.96
N VAL A 11 19.65 45.92 17.85
CA VAL A 11 19.39 45.39 16.50
C VAL A 11 20.06 44.03 16.31
N MET A 12 21.30 43.86 16.76
CA MET A 12 22.01 42.57 16.69
C MET A 12 21.31 41.48 17.49
N LEU A 13 20.90 41.76 18.72
CA LEU A 13 20.18 40.81 19.57
C LEU A 13 18.83 40.43 18.96
N SER A 14 18.06 41.39 18.46
CA SER A 14 16.79 41.15 17.81
C SER A 14 16.94 40.27 16.56
N SER A 15 17.92 40.55 15.72
CA SER A 15 18.22 39.79 14.52
C SER A 15 18.64 38.36 14.86
N SER A 16 19.45 38.19 15.89
CA SER A 16 19.87 36.85 16.37
C SER A 16 18.70 36.03 16.88
N LEU A 17 17.79 36.64 17.66
CA LEU A 17 16.61 35.95 18.17
C LEU A 17 15.68 35.49 17.04
N ILE A 18 15.47 36.33 16.03
CA ILE A 18 14.66 35.96 14.85
C ILE A 18 15.33 34.83 14.09
N PHE A 19 16.63 34.91 13.88
CA PHE A 19 17.39 33.87 13.18
C PHE A 19 17.33 32.51 13.89
N PHE A 20 17.57 32.49 15.19
CA PHE A 20 17.44 31.27 16.00
C PHE A 20 16.01 30.74 16.04
N GLY A 21 15.01 31.60 16.05
CA GLY A 21 13.60 31.21 16.00
C GLY A 21 13.26 30.48 14.71
N ILE A 22 13.75 30.96 13.57
CA ILE A 22 13.56 30.35 12.26
C ILE A 22 14.24 28.97 12.22
N ILE A 23 15.50 28.89 12.63
CA ILE A 23 16.24 27.62 12.66
C ILE A 23 15.55 26.61 13.56
N TYR A 24 15.10 27.02 14.72
CA TYR A 24 14.40 26.12 15.66
C TYR A 24 13.08 25.63 15.08
N SER A 25 12.30 26.50 14.44
CA SER A 25 11.05 26.13 13.78
C SER A 25 11.28 25.10 12.68
N ASP A 26 12.25 25.34 11.81
CA ASP A 26 12.59 24.40 10.73
C ASP A 26 13.07 23.05 11.28
N TYR A 27 13.85 23.05 12.35
CA TYR A 27 14.30 21.83 13.01
C TYR A 27 13.13 21.03 13.56
N VAL A 28 12.18 21.66 14.21
CA VAL A 28 10.98 20.99 14.76
C VAL A 28 10.13 20.43 13.64
N HIS A 29 9.87 21.20 12.58
CA HIS A 29 9.10 20.73 11.41
C HIS A 29 9.76 19.52 10.74
N THR A 30 11.05 19.59 10.49
CA THR A 30 11.81 18.50 9.87
C THR A 30 11.74 17.21 10.71
N ASN A 31 11.86 17.32 12.04
CA ASN A 31 11.72 16.16 12.91
C ASN A 31 10.30 15.57 12.87
N GLN A 32 9.26 16.41 12.84
CA GLN A 32 7.87 15.93 12.74
C GLN A 32 7.62 15.21 11.42
N GLU A 33 8.15 15.73 10.31
CA GLU A 33 8.05 15.11 9.01
C GLU A 33 8.78 13.75 8.97
N LEU A 34 9.96 13.68 9.55
CA LEU A 34 10.73 12.42 9.67
C LEU A 34 9.98 11.37 10.50
N TYR A 35 9.41 11.77 11.64
CA TYR A 35 8.61 10.86 12.45
C TYR A 35 7.38 10.35 11.72
N SER A 36 6.67 11.23 11.02
CA SER A 36 5.50 10.84 10.22
C SER A 36 5.87 9.89 9.09
N ALA A 37 6.96 10.16 8.38
CA ALA A 37 7.46 9.31 7.31
C ALA A 37 7.89 7.94 7.85
N GLN A 38 8.59 7.89 8.97
CA GLN A 38 9.01 6.65 9.61
C GLN A 38 7.83 5.83 10.11
N GLN A 39 6.84 6.47 10.71
CA GLN A 39 5.62 5.80 11.17
C GLN A 39 4.84 5.20 10.00
N SER A 40 4.70 5.95 8.91
CA SER A 40 4.05 5.48 7.69
C SER A 40 4.79 4.30 7.07
N SER A 41 6.12 4.37 6.99
CA SER A 41 6.96 3.28 6.48
C SER A 41 6.85 2.03 7.35
N ASN A 42 6.89 2.18 8.66
CA ASN A 42 6.75 1.06 9.60
C ASN A 42 5.37 0.41 9.49
N GLN A 43 4.32 1.18 9.28
CA GLN A 43 2.97 0.66 9.07
C GLN A 43 2.88 -0.15 7.78
N LEU A 44 3.43 0.34 6.67
CA LEU A 44 3.46 -0.39 5.41
C LEU A 44 4.22 -1.72 5.52
N VAL A 45 5.36 -1.72 6.17
CA VAL A 45 6.15 -2.94 6.42
C VAL A 45 5.38 -3.91 7.31
N TYR A 46 4.71 -3.43 8.34
CA TYR A 46 3.88 -4.24 9.22
C TYR A 46 2.72 -4.88 8.44
N GLU A 47 1.98 -4.11 7.67
CA GLU A 47 0.87 -4.60 6.86
C GLU A 47 1.33 -5.64 5.83
N TYR A 48 2.43 -5.38 5.15
CA TYR A 48 3.02 -6.32 4.21
C TYR A 48 3.45 -7.63 4.88
N SER A 49 4.16 -7.56 5.99
CA SER A 49 4.70 -8.74 6.68
C SER A 49 3.63 -9.58 7.38
N HIS A 50 2.47 -8.98 7.71
CA HIS A 50 1.34 -9.67 8.34
C HIS A 50 0.23 -10.04 7.36
N SER A 51 0.42 -9.79 6.07
CA SER A 51 -0.46 -10.22 4.99
C SER A 51 -0.04 -11.62 4.53
N ASP A 52 -1.02 -12.51 4.42
CA ASP A 52 -0.83 -13.81 3.83
C ASP A 52 -2.15 -14.32 3.26
N VAL A 53 -2.09 -14.98 2.12
CA VAL A 53 -3.27 -15.49 1.42
C VAL A 53 -2.97 -16.89 0.90
N ASN A 54 -3.88 -17.80 1.14
CA ASN A 54 -3.84 -19.14 0.58
C ASN A 54 -4.93 -19.33 -0.47
N VAL A 55 -4.59 -19.91 -1.60
CA VAL A 55 -5.55 -20.27 -2.65
C VAL A 55 -6.19 -21.60 -2.28
N SER A 56 -7.49 -21.60 -2.05
CA SER A 56 -8.23 -22.79 -1.62
C SER A 56 -8.83 -23.56 -2.79
N SER A 57 -9.23 -22.88 -3.86
CA SER A 57 -9.74 -23.53 -5.06
C SER A 57 -9.53 -22.70 -6.33
N ILE A 58 -9.41 -23.41 -7.43
CA ILE A 58 -9.27 -22.82 -8.78
C ILE A 58 -10.27 -23.54 -9.67
N SER A 59 -11.06 -22.79 -10.43
CA SER A 59 -11.94 -23.34 -11.45
C SER A 59 -11.86 -22.53 -12.73
N ALA A 60 -11.97 -23.21 -13.86
CA ALA A 60 -12.03 -22.59 -15.17
C ALA A 60 -13.22 -23.16 -15.95
N VAL A 61 -14.06 -22.30 -16.46
CA VAL A 61 -15.24 -22.67 -17.23
C VAL A 61 -15.18 -21.98 -18.59
N ALA A 62 -15.35 -22.73 -19.66
CA ALA A 62 -15.41 -22.18 -21.01
C ALA A 62 -16.65 -21.28 -21.17
N VAL A 63 -16.42 -20.08 -21.66
CA VAL A 63 -17.48 -19.09 -21.93
C VAL A 63 -17.29 -18.48 -23.31
N SER A 64 -18.28 -17.75 -23.78
CA SER A 64 -18.15 -16.99 -25.02
C SER A 64 -17.05 -15.96 -24.91
N GLY A 65 -15.99 -16.11 -25.70
CA GLY A 65 -14.84 -15.19 -25.69
C GLY A 65 -13.65 -15.60 -24.82
N GLY A 66 -13.65 -16.82 -24.26
CA GLY A 66 -12.51 -17.33 -23.51
C GLY A 66 -12.90 -18.29 -22.38
N PHE A 67 -12.19 -18.17 -21.27
CA PHE A 67 -12.44 -18.98 -20.06
C PHE A 67 -12.68 -18.05 -18.87
N ASN A 68 -13.78 -18.28 -18.17
CA ASN A 68 -14.04 -17.63 -16.90
C ASN A 68 -13.29 -18.41 -15.81
N ILE A 69 -12.26 -17.79 -15.25
CA ILE A 69 -11.43 -18.37 -14.20
C ILE A 69 -11.87 -17.78 -12.87
N SER A 70 -12.13 -18.65 -11.91
CA SER A 70 -12.47 -18.26 -10.55
C SER A 70 -11.41 -18.78 -9.58
N LEU A 71 -10.86 -17.86 -8.80
CA LEU A 71 -9.88 -18.17 -7.76
C LEU A 71 -10.51 -17.86 -6.41
N THR A 72 -10.53 -18.84 -5.52
CA THR A 72 -10.98 -18.64 -4.14
C THR A 72 -9.78 -18.56 -3.22
N PHE A 73 -9.73 -17.47 -2.46
CA PHE A 73 -8.67 -17.20 -1.50
C PHE A 73 -9.17 -17.28 -0.07
N GLN A 74 -8.30 -17.70 0.81
CA GLN A 74 -8.45 -17.53 2.25
C GLN A 74 -7.38 -16.56 2.75
N ASN A 75 -7.78 -15.55 3.51
CA ASN A 75 -6.84 -14.68 4.20
C ASN A 75 -6.30 -15.39 5.44
N THR A 76 -5.07 -15.85 5.36
CA THR A 76 -4.36 -16.52 6.47
C THR A 76 -3.52 -15.56 7.29
N GLY A 77 -3.41 -14.30 6.88
CA GLY A 77 -2.76 -13.24 7.62
C GLY A 77 -3.65 -12.61 8.69
N SER A 78 -3.12 -11.60 9.34
CA SER A 78 -3.82 -10.85 10.39
C SER A 78 -4.35 -9.49 9.94
N ILE A 79 -4.11 -9.12 8.69
CA ILE A 79 -4.52 -7.84 8.09
C ILE A 79 -5.71 -8.05 7.16
N THR A 80 -6.70 -7.17 7.25
CA THR A 80 -7.82 -7.12 6.30
C THR A 80 -7.35 -6.61 4.94
N LEU A 81 -7.67 -7.33 3.88
CA LEU A 81 -7.31 -6.99 2.51
C LEU A 81 -8.49 -6.32 1.80
N ASP A 82 -8.20 -5.27 1.03
CA ASP A 82 -9.18 -4.54 0.24
C ASP A 82 -9.09 -4.96 -1.23
N LEU A 83 -10.07 -5.72 -1.70
CA LEU A 83 -10.10 -6.22 -3.07
C LEU A 83 -10.38 -5.12 -4.10
N ASN A 84 -10.96 -4.00 -3.68
CA ASN A 84 -11.15 -2.84 -4.57
C ASN A 84 -9.82 -2.15 -4.93
N LYS A 85 -8.80 -2.29 -4.08
CA LYS A 85 -7.45 -1.77 -4.28
C LYS A 85 -6.44 -2.85 -4.67
N THR A 86 -6.92 -3.99 -5.11
CA THR A 86 -6.12 -5.14 -5.53
C THR A 86 -5.99 -5.13 -7.05
N SER A 87 -4.82 -5.47 -7.55
CA SER A 87 -4.52 -5.58 -8.97
C SER A 87 -4.33 -7.03 -9.36
N LEU A 88 -4.87 -7.39 -10.51
CA LEU A 88 -4.75 -8.73 -11.08
C LEU A 88 -3.93 -8.67 -12.37
N LEU A 89 -2.88 -9.44 -12.44
CA LEU A 89 -2.05 -9.62 -13.62
C LEU A 89 -2.21 -11.03 -14.16
N VAL A 90 -2.62 -11.13 -15.39
CA VAL A 90 -2.76 -12.42 -16.10
C VAL A 90 -1.72 -12.45 -17.22
N ASN A 91 -0.79 -13.38 -17.13
CA ASN A 91 0.39 -13.45 -18.03
C ASN A 91 1.14 -12.10 -18.13
N GLY A 92 1.24 -11.37 -17.02
CA GLY A 92 1.88 -10.07 -16.96
C GLY A 92 1.04 -8.88 -17.43
N THR A 93 -0.20 -9.09 -17.83
CA THR A 93 -1.12 -8.05 -18.29
C THR A 93 -2.15 -7.74 -17.23
N LEU A 94 -2.33 -6.45 -16.92
CA LEU A 94 -3.35 -5.99 -15.97
C LEU A 94 -4.74 -6.34 -16.50
N THR A 95 -5.50 -7.10 -15.73
CA THR A 95 -6.81 -7.61 -16.10
C THR A 95 -7.85 -7.21 -15.07
N ASN A 96 -9.02 -6.82 -15.53
CA ASN A 96 -10.16 -6.55 -14.66
C ASN A 96 -10.75 -7.85 -14.13
N PHE A 97 -11.20 -7.81 -12.89
CA PHE A 97 -11.82 -8.93 -12.22
C PHE A 97 -13.05 -8.51 -11.42
N THR A 98 -13.88 -9.46 -11.08
CA THR A 98 -15.01 -9.27 -10.19
C THR A 98 -14.76 -10.01 -8.88
N TYR A 99 -15.27 -9.48 -7.78
CA TYR A 99 -15.17 -10.05 -6.46
C TYR A 99 -16.55 -10.04 -5.78
N ARG A 100 -16.70 -10.90 -4.79
CA ARG A 100 -17.96 -11.02 -4.04
C ARG A 100 -18.08 -9.98 -2.92
N SER A 101 -16.98 -9.76 -2.20
CA SER A 101 -16.91 -8.84 -1.07
C SER A 101 -15.69 -7.93 -1.20
N GLN A 102 -15.85 -6.65 -0.91
CA GLN A 102 -14.75 -5.70 -1.00
C GLN A 102 -13.62 -6.01 -0.02
N TYR A 103 -13.95 -6.44 1.19
CA TYR A 103 -12.99 -6.69 2.26
C TYR A 103 -12.84 -8.18 2.51
N LEU A 104 -11.61 -8.65 2.51
CA LEU A 104 -11.24 -10.01 2.89
C LEU A 104 -10.65 -9.98 4.30
N PHE A 105 -11.49 -10.31 5.26
CA PHE A 105 -11.10 -10.34 6.68
C PHE A 105 -10.21 -11.54 7.01
N PRO A 106 -9.38 -11.45 8.08
CA PRO A 106 -8.61 -12.61 8.54
C PRO A 106 -9.47 -13.85 8.71
N LEU A 107 -8.98 -14.99 8.23
CA LEU A 107 -9.69 -16.28 8.15
C LEU A 107 -10.93 -16.29 7.24
N GLY A 108 -11.25 -15.19 6.60
CA GLY A 108 -12.32 -15.10 5.61
C GLY A 108 -11.92 -15.68 4.25
N ASN A 109 -12.94 -16.09 3.49
CA ASN A 109 -12.78 -16.57 2.12
C ASN A 109 -13.51 -15.63 1.16
N ASP A 110 -12.92 -15.38 0.02
CA ASP A 110 -13.58 -14.73 -1.09
C ASP A 110 -13.10 -15.29 -2.43
N SER A 111 -13.88 -15.05 -3.47
CA SER A 111 -13.58 -15.49 -4.83
C SER A 111 -13.48 -14.30 -5.75
N ILE A 112 -12.44 -14.30 -6.57
CA ILE A 112 -12.32 -13.37 -7.70
C ILE A 112 -12.54 -14.15 -9.00
N SER A 113 -13.17 -13.50 -9.98
CA SER A 113 -13.45 -14.09 -11.29
C SER A 113 -13.01 -13.13 -12.39
N PHE A 114 -12.37 -13.67 -13.40
CA PHE A 114 -11.89 -12.93 -14.56
C PHE A 114 -11.95 -13.81 -15.82
N ILE A 115 -11.89 -13.17 -16.98
CA ILE A 115 -11.88 -13.85 -18.28
C ILE A 115 -10.46 -13.88 -18.81
N ALA A 116 -10.02 -15.06 -19.19
CA ALA A 116 -8.72 -15.32 -19.80
C ALA A 116 -8.86 -15.98 -21.17
N PRO A 117 -7.91 -15.78 -22.09
CA PRO A 117 -7.96 -16.40 -23.43
C PRO A 117 -7.65 -17.90 -23.42
N SER A 118 -7.04 -18.40 -22.35
CA SER A 118 -6.63 -19.79 -22.19
C SER A 118 -6.98 -20.29 -20.79
N PRO A 119 -7.24 -21.59 -20.61
CA PRO A 119 -7.42 -22.18 -19.29
C PRO A 119 -6.10 -22.35 -18.52
N GLN A 120 -4.97 -22.21 -19.21
CA GLN A 120 -3.64 -22.27 -18.62
C GLN A 120 -3.02 -20.88 -18.65
N VAL A 121 -3.01 -20.23 -17.50
CA VAL A 121 -2.47 -18.87 -17.34
C VAL A 121 -1.69 -18.73 -16.04
N ALA A 122 -0.71 -17.87 -16.05
CA ALA A 122 -0.02 -17.41 -14.86
C ALA A 122 -0.73 -16.18 -14.30
N VAL A 123 -1.11 -16.23 -13.05
CA VAL A 123 -1.85 -15.18 -12.38
C VAL A 123 -1.06 -14.65 -11.21
N GLU A 124 -0.91 -13.35 -11.13
CA GLU A 124 -0.33 -12.64 -10.00
C GLU A 124 -1.37 -11.69 -9.42
N VAL A 125 -1.64 -11.82 -8.16
CA VAL A 125 -2.57 -10.96 -7.42
C VAL A 125 -1.76 -10.08 -6.47
N VAL A 126 -1.82 -8.78 -6.68
CA VAL A 126 -1.14 -7.78 -5.83
C VAL A 126 -2.18 -7.09 -4.97
N PHE A 127 -2.14 -7.34 -3.67
CA PHE A 127 -3.08 -6.78 -2.71
C PHE A 127 -2.70 -5.35 -2.32
N ASN A 128 -3.61 -4.64 -1.69
CA ASN A 128 -3.44 -3.25 -1.25
C ASN A 128 -2.27 -3.04 -0.27
N THR A 129 -1.84 -4.09 0.42
CA THR A 129 -0.68 -4.06 1.34
C THR A 129 0.67 -4.24 0.64
N GLY A 130 0.67 -4.47 -0.68
CA GLY A 130 1.84 -4.84 -1.46
C GLY A 130 2.15 -6.33 -1.46
N TYR A 131 1.41 -7.15 -0.71
CA TYR A 131 1.55 -8.60 -0.72
C TYR A 131 1.13 -9.16 -2.09
N GLU A 132 1.96 -10.03 -2.63
CA GLU A 132 1.76 -10.66 -3.93
C GLU A 132 1.52 -12.16 -3.76
N LYS A 133 0.56 -12.68 -4.52
CA LYS A 133 0.33 -14.12 -4.63
C LYS A 133 0.41 -14.53 -6.09
N TYR A 134 1.33 -15.41 -6.39
CA TYR A 134 1.49 -16.01 -7.71
C TYR A 134 0.79 -17.36 -7.77
N VAL A 135 0.01 -17.57 -8.80
CA VAL A 135 -0.76 -18.82 -9.01
C VAL A 135 -0.66 -19.23 -10.47
N GLU A 136 -0.30 -20.48 -10.72
CA GLU A 136 -0.42 -21.10 -12.05
C GLU A 136 -1.75 -21.82 -12.14
N VAL A 137 -2.57 -21.38 -13.09
CA VAL A 137 -3.85 -22.02 -13.39
C VAL A 137 -3.60 -23.06 -14.47
N ASN A 138 -3.81 -24.31 -14.13
CA ASN A 138 -3.70 -25.47 -15.02
C ASN A 138 -5.03 -26.23 -14.99
N ALA A 139 -6.00 -25.67 -15.65
CA ALA A 139 -7.33 -26.28 -15.69
C ALA A 139 -7.58 -27.07 -16.97
#